data_1188f64f1edb0bc2554c2bf8bc92cbe2
#
_entry.id   1188f64f1edb0bc2554c2bf8bc92cbe2
#
_cell.length_a   1.000
_cell.length_b   1.000
_cell.length_c   1.000
_cell.angle_alpha   90.00
_cell.angle_beta   90.00
_cell.angle_gamma   90.00
#
_symmetry.space_group_name_H-M   'P 1'
#
loop_
_entity.id
_entity.type
_entity.pdbx_description
1 polymer ?
#
loop_
_entity_poly.entity_id
_entity_poly.type
_entity_poly.pdbx_seq_one_letter_code
_entity_poly.pdbx_strand_id
1 'polypeptide(L)'
;LNRRYFQLRKPLERRLYELARKQCGTQPEWKCGLDKLKDRTGSTSSDKEFRRLVKAICKADGEHNHMPDYAFRMEADILTVTPKPEFLENYAPKPEQDRLTGGYVLPLSPDTLERARELAPTWDIKILVGEWRSYAARQKEPPKNPDAAFLGFCKSWFKKRGRNGW
;
A
#
# COMPACT_ATOMS: atom_id res chain seq x y z
N LEU A 1 -2.92 9.66 4.80
CA LEU A 1 -3.04 9.82 6.25
C LEU A 1 -4.51 9.75 6.65
N ASN A 2 -4.82 9.03 7.74
CA ASN A 2 -6.15 8.98 8.31
C ASN A 2 -6.55 10.37 8.86
N ARG A 3 -7.80 10.78 8.66
CA ARG A 3 -8.28 12.08 9.20
C ARG A 3 -8.15 12.16 10.72
N ARG A 4 -8.31 11.04 11.43
CA ARG A 4 -8.16 10.96 12.89
C ARG A 4 -6.74 11.25 13.38
N TYR A 5 -5.71 11.16 12.52
CA TYR A 5 -4.35 11.57 12.87
C TYR A 5 -4.30 13.04 13.33
N PHE A 6 -5.06 13.91 12.70
CA PHE A 6 -5.10 15.33 13.07
C PHE A 6 -5.79 15.59 14.41
N GLN A 7 -6.51 14.61 14.94
CA GLN A 7 -7.15 14.68 16.26
C GLN A 7 -6.20 14.29 17.40
N LEU A 8 -5.07 13.64 17.08
CA LEU A 8 -4.03 13.34 18.06
C LEU A 8 -3.40 14.64 18.56
N ARG A 9 -3.58 14.94 19.85
CA ARG A 9 -3.13 16.21 20.44
C ARG A 9 -1.72 16.17 20.99
N LYS A 10 -1.25 14.98 21.44
CA LYS A 10 0.06 14.83 22.06
C LYS A 10 1.13 14.54 21.00
N PRO A 11 2.28 15.22 21.06
CA PRO A 11 3.37 15.00 20.10
C PRO A 11 3.83 13.53 20.04
N LEU A 12 3.88 12.86 21.21
CA LEU A 12 4.28 11.45 21.27
C LEU A 12 3.29 10.53 20.55
N GLU A 13 1.98 10.79 20.64
CA GLU A 13 0.95 10.01 19.93
C GLU A 13 1.15 10.11 18.41
N ARG A 14 1.37 11.32 17.91
CA ARG A 14 1.64 11.56 16.47
C ARG A 14 2.91 10.82 16.03
N ARG A 15 3.97 10.93 16.82
CA ARG A 15 5.24 10.30 16.50
C ARG A 15 5.15 8.78 16.52
N LEU A 16 4.44 8.18 17.48
CA LEU A 16 4.17 6.74 17.51
C LEU A 16 3.37 6.27 16.30
N TYR A 17 2.35 7.02 15.91
CA TYR A 17 1.58 6.73 14.70
C TYR A 17 2.44 6.75 13.42
N GLU A 18 3.30 7.77 13.26
CA GLU A 18 4.22 7.87 12.12
C GLU A 18 5.19 6.70 12.07
N LEU A 19 5.75 6.31 13.24
CA LEU A 19 6.62 5.15 13.36
C LEU A 19 5.89 3.85 13.05
N ALA A 20 4.65 3.69 13.53
CA ALA A 20 3.81 2.54 13.21
C ALA A 20 3.59 2.42 11.69
N ARG A 21 3.26 3.51 11.02
CA ARG A 21 3.11 3.51 9.55
C ARG A 21 4.40 3.15 8.82
N LYS A 22 5.54 3.64 9.30
CA LYS A 22 6.84 3.39 8.65
C LYS A 22 7.34 1.98 8.89
N GLN A 23 7.15 1.43 10.08
CA GLN A 23 7.80 0.19 10.53
C GLN A 23 6.86 -1.02 10.45
N CYS A 24 5.61 -0.86 10.84
CA CYS A 24 4.61 -1.92 10.76
C CYS A 24 3.97 -1.96 9.36
N GLY A 25 3.49 -0.83 8.87
CA GLY A 25 2.79 -0.78 7.58
C GLY A 25 1.59 -1.74 7.57
N THR A 26 1.59 -2.70 6.66
CA THR A 26 0.59 -3.77 6.54
C THR A 26 1.07 -5.13 7.09
N GLN A 27 2.23 -5.18 7.75
CA GLN A 27 2.73 -6.40 8.38
C GLN A 27 1.82 -6.81 9.55
N PRO A 28 1.76 -8.11 9.88
CA PRO A 28 0.87 -8.60 10.96
C PRO A 28 1.13 -7.92 12.29
N GLU A 29 2.39 -7.65 12.61
CA GLU A 29 2.80 -6.95 13.82
C GLU A 29 4.19 -6.32 13.68
N TRP A 30 4.46 -5.32 14.51
CA TRP A 30 5.79 -4.77 14.70
C TRP A 30 6.06 -4.62 16.20
N LYS A 31 7.24 -5.07 16.64
CA LYS A 31 7.68 -5.02 18.04
C LYS A 31 8.90 -4.12 18.19
N CYS A 32 8.91 -3.32 19.24
CA CYS A 32 10.04 -2.43 19.56
C CYS A 32 10.23 -2.31 21.06
N GLY A 33 11.46 -2.51 21.54
CA GLY A 33 11.84 -2.21 22.92
C GLY A 33 11.77 -0.71 23.21
N LEU A 34 11.43 -0.35 24.45
CA LEU A 34 11.23 1.05 24.87
C LEU A 34 12.46 1.92 24.67
N ASP A 35 13.67 1.39 24.89
CA ASP A 35 14.92 2.14 24.71
C ASP A 35 15.06 2.60 23.25
N LYS A 36 14.95 1.65 22.31
CA LYS A 36 14.99 1.94 20.87
C LYS A 36 13.82 2.83 20.43
N LEU A 37 12.66 2.66 21.06
CA LEU A 37 11.47 3.47 20.76
C LEU A 37 11.70 4.92 21.19
N LYS A 38 12.29 5.14 22.36
CA LYS A 38 12.63 6.47 22.88
C LYS A 38 13.59 7.20 21.96
N ASP A 39 14.66 6.53 21.52
CA ASP A 39 15.61 7.09 20.54
C ASP A 39 14.92 7.47 19.22
N ARG A 40 14.07 6.58 18.69
CA ARG A 40 13.33 6.81 17.42
C ARG A 40 12.29 7.91 17.52
N THR A 41 11.72 8.11 18.71
CA THR A 41 10.77 9.22 18.94
C THR A 41 11.45 10.54 19.16
N GLY A 42 12.76 10.53 19.50
CA GLY A 42 13.51 11.73 19.88
C GLY A 42 13.08 12.30 21.24
N SER A 43 12.53 11.45 22.13
CA SER A 43 12.05 11.91 23.44
C SER A 43 13.21 12.17 24.39
N THR A 44 13.22 13.35 25.00
CA THR A 44 14.21 13.75 26.01
C THR A 44 13.77 13.46 27.44
N SER A 45 12.57 12.88 27.64
CA SER A 45 12.07 12.52 28.97
C SER A 45 12.90 11.41 29.61
N SER A 46 12.84 11.25 30.94
CA SER A 46 13.45 10.11 31.61
C SER A 46 12.79 8.79 31.19
N ASP A 47 13.50 7.66 31.33
CA ASP A 47 12.97 6.34 30.92
C ASP A 47 11.69 5.98 31.69
N LYS A 48 11.64 6.33 32.95
CA LYS A 48 10.44 6.15 33.81
C LYS A 48 9.25 6.94 33.27
N GLU A 49 9.48 8.20 32.91
CA GLU A 49 8.42 9.06 32.38
C GLU A 49 8.00 8.64 30.96
N PHE A 50 8.95 8.29 30.11
CA PHE A 50 8.67 7.78 28.77
C PHE A 50 7.81 6.52 28.83
N ARG A 51 8.19 5.56 29.70
CA ARG A 51 7.40 4.35 29.95
C ARG A 51 5.98 4.67 30.39
N ARG A 52 5.82 5.61 31.32
CA ARG A 52 4.50 6.06 31.80
C ARG A 52 3.64 6.63 30.67
N LEU A 53 4.23 7.47 29.82
CA LEU A 53 3.52 8.08 28.69
C LEU A 53 3.10 7.04 27.66
N VAL A 54 3.99 6.10 27.29
CA VAL A 54 3.64 5.03 26.33
C VAL A 54 2.56 4.12 26.91
N LYS A 55 2.63 3.74 28.19
CA LYS A 55 1.58 2.97 28.87
C LYS A 55 0.22 3.67 28.82
N ALA A 56 0.22 4.98 29.08
CA ALA A 56 -1.01 5.77 29.04
C ALA A 56 -1.65 5.80 27.63
N ILE A 57 -0.82 5.88 26.59
CA ILE A 57 -1.28 5.81 25.20
C ILE A 57 -1.86 4.44 24.87
N CYS A 58 -1.17 3.34 25.25
CA CYS A 58 -1.65 1.98 25.04
C CYS A 58 -2.98 1.73 25.79
N LYS A 59 -3.11 2.24 27.02
CA LYS A 59 -4.33 2.13 27.81
C LYS A 59 -5.48 2.88 27.13
N ALA A 60 -5.27 4.13 26.72
CA ALA A 60 -6.29 4.92 26.02
C ALA A 60 -6.70 4.30 24.70
N ASP A 61 -5.77 3.65 23.97
CA ASP A 61 -6.09 2.95 22.74
C ASP A 61 -6.93 1.69 23.01
N GLY A 62 -6.59 0.91 24.03
CA GLY A 62 -7.35 -0.29 24.41
C GLY A 62 -8.78 0.02 24.89
N GLU A 63 -8.97 1.12 25.63
CA GLU A 63 -10.26 1.51 26.20
C GLU A 63 -11.16 2.28 25.20
N HIS A 64 -10.58 3.12 24.35
CA HIS A 64 -11.32 4.09 23.55
C HIS A 64 -11.00 4.06 22.06
N ASN A 65 -10.24 3.06 21.58
CA ASN A 65 -9.81 2.98 20.19
C ASN A 65 -9.18 4.33 19.73
N HIS A 66 -8.32 4.91 20.60
CA HIS A 66 -7.82 6.28 20.48
C HIS A 66 -6.89 6.46 19.27
N MET A 67 -5.98 5.51 19.05
CA MET A 67 -5.02 5.59 17.95
C MET A 67 -5.66 5.19 16.62
N PRO A 68 -5.47 5.97 15.55
CA PRO A 68 -5.96 5.59 14.24
C PRO A 68 -5.10 4.47 13.62
N ASP A 69 -5.70 3.66 12.75
CA ASP A 69 -5.08 2.65 11.90
C ASP A 69 -4.35 1.49 12.62
N TYR A 70 -3.81 1.71 13.82
CA TYR A 70 -3.01 0.72 14.55
C TYR A 70 -3.48 0.57 15.98
N ALA A 71 -3.42 -0.66 16.50
CA ALA A 71 -3.59 -0.95 17.91
C ALA A 71 -2.21 -1.03 18.58
N PHE A 72 -2.10 -0.41 19.76
CA PHE A 72 -0.88 -0.32 20.54
C PHE A 72 -1.03 -1.08 21.84
N ARG A 73 -0.14 -2.04 22.06
CA ARG A 73 -0.09 -2.81 23.32
C ARG A 73 1.32 -2.78 23.86
N MET A 74 1.45 -2.78 25.18
CA MET A 74 2.73 -2.80 25.86
C MET A 74 2.76 -3.89 26.90
N GLU A 75 3.69 -4.81 26.76
CA GLU A 75 3.98 -5.88 27.73
C GLU A 75 5.45 -5.80 28.10
N ALA A 76 5.74 -5.84 29.42
CA ALA A 76 7.05 -5.53 29.96
C ALA A 76 7.58 -4.21 29.37
N ASP A 77 8.69 -4.23 28.65
CA ASP A 77 9.31 -3.06 28.01
C ASP A 77 9.28 -3.14 26.47
N ILE A 78 8.32 -3.91 25.93
CA ILE A 78 8.15 -4.09 24.51
C ILE A 78 6.81 -3.50 24.08
N LEU A 79 6.86 -2.55 23.16
CA LEU A 79 5.68 -2.07 22.45
C LEU A 79 5.40 -3.00 21.28
N THR A 80 4.18 -3.51 21.20
CA THR A 80 3.64 -4.26 20.07
C THR A 80 2.60 -3.41 19.36
N VAL A 81 2.76 -3.26 18.05
CA VAL A 81 1.87 -2.51 17.18
C VAL A 81 1.28 -3.47 16.15
N THR A 82 -0.03 -3.47 16.02
CA THR A 82 -0.76 -4.29 15.04
C THR A 82 -1.67 -3.41 14.19
N PRO A 83 -1.75 -3.61 12.89
CA PRO A 83 -2.69 -2.87 12.06
C PRO A 83 -4.13 -3.26 12.39
N LYS A 84 -5.04 -2.30 12.45
CA LYS A 84 -6.46 -2.55 12.65
C LYS A 84 -7.10 -3.09 11.37
N PRO A 85 -8.13 -3.97 11.45
CA PRO A 85 -8.79 -4.53 10.28
C PRO A 85 -9.26 -3.47 9.28
N GLU A 86 -9.87 -2.40 9.78
CA GLU A 86 -10.36 -1.28 8.97
C GLU A 86 -9.23 -0.59 8.16
N PHE A 87 -8.02 -0.53 8.74
CA PHE A 87 -6.86 -0.02 8.04
C PHE A 87 -6.42 -0.99 6.94
N LEU A 88 -6.37 -2.29 7.22
CA LEU A 88 -6.00 -3.31 6.24
C LEU A 88 -6.99 -3.39 5.08
N GLU A 89 -8.29 -3.28 5.33
CA GLU A 89 -9.33 -3.21 4.28
C GLU A 89 -9.15 -2.00 3.37
N ASN A 90 -8.78 -0.85 3.94
CA ASN A 90 -8.51 0.37 3.19
C ASN A 90 -7.14 0.36 2.50
N TYR A 91 -6.19 -0.45 3.00
CA TYR A 91 -4.82 -0.59 2.50
C TYR A 91 -4.58 -1.91 1.79
N ALA A 92 -5.49 -2.90 1.94
CA ALA A 92 -5.49 -3.99 0.99
C ALA A 92 -5.33 -3.33 -0.36
N PRO A 93 -4.34 -3.74 -1.21
CA PRO A 93 -4.36 -3.31 -2.57
C PRO A 93 -5.76 -3.69 -3.02
N LYS A 94 -6.62 -2.67 -3.13
CA LYS A 94 -7.87 -2.84 -3.88
C LYS A 94 -7.36 -3.51 -5.11
N PRO A 95 -7.77 -4.77 -5.40
CA PRO A 95 -7.27 -5.44 -6.58
C PRO A 95 -7.24 -4.34 -7.58
N GLU A 96 -6.14 -4.15 -8.32
CA GLU A 96 -5.86 -2.97 -9.15
C GLU A 96 -6.99 -2.75 -10.16
N GLN A 97 -8.18 -2.86 -9.59
CA GLN A 97 -9.49 -2.52 -10.06
C GLN A 97 -9.54 -1.02 -9.91
N ASP A 98 -9.02 -0.41 -10.97
CA ASP A 98 -9.79 0.69 -11.45
C ASP A 98 -9.72 2.01 -10.71
N ARG A 99 -8.60 2.69 -10.84
CA ARG A 99 -8.66 4.16 -10.80
C ARG A 99 -8.86 4.79 -12.19
N LEU A 100 -8.89 4.00 -13.25
CA LEU A 100 -8.95 4.55 -14.62
C LEU A 100 -9.95 3.92 -15.57
N THR A 101 -10.61 2.79 -15.24
CA THR A 101 -11.62 2.23 -16.14
C THR A 101 -12.65 1.43 -15.37
N GLY A 102 -13.89 1.82 -15.39
CA GLY A 102 -15.03 0.99 -15.01
C GLY A 102 -15.11 -0.24 -15.92
N GLY A 103 -14.35 -1.29 -15.65
CA GLY A 103 -14.38 -2.46 -16.51
C GLY A 103 -13.30 -3.48 -16.16
N TYR A 104 -13.56 -4.67 -16.34
CA TYR A 104 -12.86 -5.94 -16.29
C TYR A 104 -11.33 -5.93 -16.11
N VAL A 105 -10.83 -6.39 -14.96
CA VAL A 105 -9.45 -6.83 -14.84
C VAL A 105 -9.27 -8.07 -15.69
N LEU A 106 -8.56 -7.91 -16.79
CA LEU A 106 -8.19 -9.02 -17.66
C LEU A 106 -6.81 -9.53 -17.20
N PRO A 107 -6.73 -10.69 -16.52
CA PRO A 107 -5.45 -11.25 -16.14
C PRO A 107 -4.69 -11.65 -17.40
N LEU A 108 -3.40 -11.28 -17.43
CA LEU A 108 -2.48 -11.69 -18.49
C LEU A 108 -1.48 -12.69 -17.91
N SER A 109 -1.20 -13.76 -18.64
CA SER A 109 -0.22 -14.75 -18.24
C SER A 109 1.22 -14.17 -18.33
N PRO A 110 2.15 -14.64 -17.48
CA PRO A 110 3.57 -14.24 -17.57
C PRO A 110 4.16 -14.46 -18.96
N ASP A 111 3.87 -15.60 -19.58
CA ASP A 111 4.32 -15.93 -20.94
C ASP A 111 3.86 -14.92 -21.99
N THR A 112 2.63 -14.42 -21.83
CA THR A 112 2.08 -13.38 -22.70
C THR A 112 2.84 -12.07 -22.57
N LEU A 113 3.25 -11.70 -21.37
CA LEU A 113 4.05 -10.49 -21.14
C LEU A 113 5.45 -10.61 -21.75
N GLU A 114 6.09 -11.79 -21.69
CA GLU A 114 7.37 -12.04 -22.35
C GLU A 114 7.25 -11.93 -23.88
N ARG A 115 6.26 -12.59 -24.45
CA ARG A 115 5.98 -12.53 -25.92
C ARG A 115 5.63 -11.11 -26.36
N ALA A 116 4.96 -10.32 -25.54
CA ALA A 116 4.67 -8.92 -25.85
C ALA A 116 5.93 -8.05 -25.92
N ARG A 117 6.96 -8.33 -25.10
CA ARG A 117 8.27 -7.66 -25.19
C ARG A 117 8.97 -7.93 -26.53
N GLU A 118 8.86 -9.16 -27.03
CA GLU A 118 9.42 -9.52 -28.35
C GLU A 118 8.69 -8.79 -29.49
N LEU A 119 7.37 -8.64 -29.37
CA LEU A 119 6.52 -7.99 -30.39
C LEU A 119 6.66 -6.47 -30.41
N ALA A 120 7.03 -5.85 -29.29
CA ALA A 120 7.18 -4.41 -29.16
C ALA A 120 8.42 -4.06 -28.33
N PRO A 121 9.65 -4.38 -28.80
CA PRO A 121 10.87 -4.37 -28.01
C PRO A 121 11.31 -3.00 -27.52
N THR A 122 10.79 -1.92 -28.08
CA THR A 122 11.12 -0.54 -27.69
C THR A 122 10.09 0.10 -26.79
N TRP A 123 9.05 -0.64 -26.39
CA TRP A 123 7.97 -0.13 -25.55
C TRP A 123 8.00 -0.75 -24.15
N ASP A 124 7.77 0.07 -23.14
CA ASP A 124 7.61 -0.43 -21.78
C ASP A 124 6.33 -1.27 -21.69
N ILE A 125 6.47 -2.50 -21.21
CA ILE A 125 5.37 -3.45 -21.10
C ILE A 125 4.24 -2.93 -20.19
N LYS A 126 4.58 -2.16 -19.16
CA LYS A 126 3.58 -1.58 -18.24
C LYS A 126 2.72 -0.53 -18.95
N ILE A 127 3.33 0.25 -19.84
CA ILE A 127 2.61 1.23 -20.67
C ILE A 127 1.68 0.50 -21.62
N LEU A 128 2.17 -0.54 -22.30
CA LEU A 128 1.36 -1.32 -23.23
C LEU A 128 0.16 -2.00 -22.54
N VAL A 129 0.37 -2.55 -21.35
CA VAL A 129 -0.72 -3.14 -20.54
C VAL A 129 -1.75 -2.08 -20.14
N GLY A 130 -1.30 -0.90 -19.72
CA GLY A 130 -2.19 0.22 -19.35
C GLY A 130 -3.03 0.70 -20.51
N GLU A 131 -2.42 0.92 -21.68
CA GLU A 131 -3.10 1.36 -22.90
C GLU A 131 -4.08 0.30 -23.43
N TRP A 132 -3.68 -0.99 -23.37
CA TRP A 132 -4.56 -2.08 -23.77
C TRP A 132 -5.78 -2.21 -22.85
N ARG A 133 -5.58 -2.10 -21.53
CA ARG A 133 -6.69 -2.10 -20.57
C ARG A 133 -7.66 -0.95 -20.83
N SER A 134 -7.13 0.24 -21.08
CA SER A 134 -7.92 1.41 -21.46
C SER A 134 -8.67 1.22 -22.76
N TYR A 135 -8.07 0.52 -23.74
CA TYR A 135 -8.71 0.16 -24.99
C TYR A 135 -9.80 -0.89 -24.77
N ALA A 136 -9.51 -1.97 -24.04
CA ALA A 136 -10.45 -3.04 -23.75
C ALA A 136 -11.69 -2.56 -22.98
N ALA A 137 -11.52 -1.62 -22.07
CA ALA A 137 -12.62 -1.02 -21.31
C ALA A 137 -13.62 -0.23 -22.16
N ARG A 138 -13.18 0.26 -23.33
CA ARG A 138 -14.07 0.97 -24.28
C ARG A 138 -14.84 0.03 -25.20
N GLN A 139 -14.52 -1.27 -25.18
CA GLN A 139 -15.24 -2.27 -25.95
C GLN A 139 -16.56 -2.63 -25.28
N LYS A 140 -17.58 -2.95 -26.08
CA LYS A 140 -18.89 -3.35 -25.55
C LYS A 140 -18.86 -4.67 -24.78
N GLU A 141 -17.93 -5.55 -25.16
CA GLU A 141 -17.77 -6.87 -24.55
C GLU A 141 -16.29 -7.15 -24.25
N PRO A 142 -15.97 -7.82 -23.15
CA PRO A 142 -14.61 -8.21 -22.86
C PRO A 142 -14.12 -9.27 -23.86
N PRO A 143 -12.83 -9.26 -24.20
CA PRO A 143 -12.27 -10.27 -25.10
C PRO A 143 -12.36 -11.66 -24.49
N LYS A 144 -12.82 -12.65 -25.26
CA LYS A 144 -12.90 -14.05 -24.83
C LYS A 144 -11.55 -14.64 -24.43
N ASN A 145 -10.49 -14.19 -25.07
CA ASN A 145 -9.11 -14.57 -24.74
C ASN A 145 -8.28 -13.30 -24.56
N PRO A 146 -8.04 -12.87 -23.30
CA PRO A 146 -7.29 -11.66 -22.97
C PRO A 146 -5.85 -11.69 -23.50
N ASP A 147 -5.16 -12.83 -23.38
CA ASP A 147 -3.77 -12.99 -23.79
C ASP A 147 -3.61 -12.80 -25.32
N ALA A 148 -4.43 -13.48 -26.10
CA ALA A 148 -4.40 -13.34 -27.57
C ALA A 148 -4.79 -11.92 -28.02
N ALA A 149 -5.77 -11.31 -27.36
CA ALA A 149 -6.21 -9.94 -27.65
C ALA A 149 -5.11 -8.92 -27.34
N PHE A 150 -4.40 -9.09 -26.20
CA PHE A 150 -3.27 -8.24 -25.84
C PHE A 150 -2.10 -8.33 -26.82
N LEU A 151 -1.72 -9.55 -27.23
CA LEU A 151 -0.66 -9.73 -28.24
C LEU A 151 -1.05 -9.10 -29.59
N GLY A 152 -2.29 -9.24 -29.99
CA GLY A 152 -2.84 -8.56 -31.18
C GLY A 152 -2.78 -7.04 -31.08
N PHE A 153 -3.12 -6.51 -29.91
CA PHE A 153 -3.00 -5.08 -29.60
C PHE A 153 -1.54 -4.61 -29.70
N CYS A 154 -0.59 -5.32 -29.11
CA CYS A 154 0.85 -4.98 -29.15
C CYS A 154 1.38 -4.93 -30.59
N LYS A 155 1.03 -5.91 -31.42
CA LYS A 155 1.39 -5.92 -32.87
C LYS A 155 0.84 -4.68 -33.59
N SER A 156 -0.45 -4.40 -33.39
CA SER A 156 -1.12 -3.24 -34.02
C SER A 156 -0.55 -1.92 -33.53
N TRP A 157 -0.26 -1.83 -32.22
CA TRP A 157 0.33 -0.65 -31.60
C TRP A 157 1.71 -0.35 -32.16
N PHE A 158 2.58 -1.38 -32.24
CA PHE A 158 3.91 -1.26 -32.80
C PHE A 158 3.90 -0.90 -34.29
N LYS A 159 2.97 -1.49 -35.05
CA LYS A 159 2.81 -1.17 -36.47
C LYS A 159 2.39 0.29 -36.70
N LYS A 160 1.50 0.83 -35.86
CA LYS A 160 0.96 2.20 -36.01
C LYS A 160 1.91 3.28 -35.48
N ARG A 161 2.62 3.02 -34.39
CA ARG A 161 3.43 4.01 -33.68
C ARG A 161 4.93 3.83 -33.87
N GLY A 162 5.36 2.70 -34.46
CA GLY A 162 6.75 2.40 -34.75
C GLY A 162 7.62 2.20 -33.50
N ARG A 163 8.93 2.32 -33.68
CA ARG A 163 9.87 2.37 -32.59
C ARG A 163 9.65 3.67 -31.82
N ASN A 164 9.58 3.57 -30.49
CA ASN A 164 9.53 4.75 -29.63
C ASN A 164 10.83 5.51 -29.86
N GLY A 165 10.79 6.54 -30.71
CA GLY A 165 11.93 7.41 -30.92
C GLY A 165 12.04 8.35 -29.72
N TRP A 166 13.03 8.12 -28.90
CA TRP A 166 13.65 9.12 -28.04
C TRP A 166 14.89 9.61 -28.76
#